data_c7372b2d416c1d7427ecfcba2637bbe3
#
_entry.id   c7372b2d416c1d7427ecfcba2637bbe3
#
_cell.length_a   1.000
_cell.length_b   1.000
_cell.length_c   1.000
_cell.angle_alpha   90.00
_cell.angle_beta   90.00
_cell.angle_gamma   90.00
#
_symmetry.space_group_name_H-M   'P 1'
#
loop_
_entity.id
_entity.type
_entity.pdbx_description
1 polymer ?
#
loop_
_entity_poly.entity_id
_entity_poly.type
_entity_poly.pdbx_seq_one_letter_code
_entity_poly.pdbx_strand_id
1 'polypeptide(L)'
;IQTHMLDRGLNGLRMYPVPADVRRLMYKVKHAQGVDITRIFCGLNEVRNIIPSIKYAIEGGMIPQATLCITHSPVHTVEYYTDIADKLIEAGAPEICLKDMAGIGRPGMLGRLTKAIKDRHPEVIIQYHGHSGPGLSMASILEVCENGADIIDVAMEPMSWGKVHPDVISVQAMLKDKGYDVPEINMKAYMKARAMTQEFIDDFLGYFMDSTNKQMSSLLLKCGLPGGMMGSMMADLKGVHAGINM
;
A
#
# COMPACT_ATOMS: atom_id res chain seq x y z
N ILE A 1 -13.14 2.95 14.41
CA ILE A 1 -12.74 2.71 13.01
C ILE A 1 -12.21 4.02 12.47
N GLN A 2 -11.01 4.00 11.90
CA GLN A 2 -10.45 5.14 11.19
C GLN A 2 -10.63 4.94 9.69
N THR A 3 -10.92 6.01 8.98
CA THR A 3 -11.05 6.02 7.53
C THR A 3 -9.77 6.50 6.88
N HIS A 4 -9.41 5.89 5.75
CA HIS A 4 -8.13 6.05 5.14
C HIS A 4 -8.27 6.37 3.64
N MET A 5 -7.61 7.40 3.16
CA MET A 5 -7.54 7.69 1.72
C MET A 5 -6.10 7.60 1.21
N LEU A 6 -5.96 7.32 -0.08
CA LEU A 6 -4.69 7.36 -0.80
C LEU A 6 -4.61 8.66 -1.60
N ASP A 7 -3.47 9.34 -1.55
CA ASP A 7 -3.19 10.46 -2.44
C ASP A 7 -1.75 10.45 -3.01
N ARG A 8 -1.58 11.11 -4.14
CA ARG A 8 -0.28 11.26 -4.80
C ARG A 8 0.31 12.59 -4.42
N GLY A 9 1.28 12.66 -3.56
CA GLY A 9 1.93 13.84 -3.01
C GLY A 9 1.76 15.14 -3.82
N LEU A 10 2.38 15.23 -5.01
CA LEU A 10 2.26 16.41 -5.88
C LEU A 10 0.88 16.53 -6.57
N ASN A 11 0.22 15.42 -6.83
CA ASN A 11 -0.97 15.36 -7.67
C ASN A 11 -2.28 15.28 -6.88
N GLY A 12 -2.22 15.07 -5.55
CA GLY A 12 -3.42 14.83 -4.74
C GLY A 12 -4.21 13.61 -5.27
N LEU A 13 -5.47 13.80 -5.57
CA LEU A 13 -6.35 12.75 -6.11
C LEU A 13 -6.33 12.65 -7.65
N ARG A 14 -5.51 13.46 -8.32
CA ARG A 14 -5.48 13.52 -9.79
C ARG A 14 -4.26 12.79 -10.37
N MET A 15 -4.24 12.68 -11.69
CA MET A 15 -3.09 12.13 -12.45
C MET A 15 -2.06 13.21 -12.80
N TYR A 16 -2.40 14.48 -12.65
CA TYR A 16 -1.55 15.62 -12.96
C TYR A 16 -1.27 16.45 -11.71
N PRO A 17 -0.17 17.24 -11.66
CA PRO A 17 0.13 18.12 -10.56
C PRO A 17 -1.04 19.07 -10.25
N VAL A 18 -1.29 19.28 -8.99
CA VAL A 18 -2.36 20.17 -8.47
C VAL A 18 -1.70 21.34 -7.74
N PRO A 19 -2.18 22.58 -7.94
CA PRO A 19 -1.68 23.74 -7.21
C PRO A 19 -1.68 23.54 -5.69
N ALA A 20 -0.71 24.12 -5.02
CA ALA A 20 -0.47 23.90 -3.58
C ALA A 20 -1.65 24.30 -2.69
N ASP A 21 -2.31 25.40 -3.02
CA ASP A 21 -3.50 25.91 -2.32
C ASP A 21 -4.70 24.98 -2.47
N VAL A 22 -4.90 24.39 -3.66
CA VAL A 22 -5.93 23.39 -3.92
C VAL A 22 -5.66 22.11 -3.12
N ARG A 23 -4.42 21.62 -3.07
CA ARG A 23 -4.05 20.45 -2.25
C ARG A 23 -4.25 20.72 -0.76
N ARG A 24 -3.86 21.90 -0.26
CA ARG A 24 -4.09 22.31 1.12
C ARG A 24 -5.59 22.33 1.46
N LEU A 25 -6.42 22.85 0.57
CA LEU A 25 -7.88 22.82 0.75
C LEU A 25 -8.45 21.41 0.73
N MET A 26 -7.93 20.54 -0.15
CA MET A 26 -8.37 19.15 -0.27
C MET A 26 -8.31 18.42 1.07
N TYR A 27 -7.21 18.52 1.82
CA TYR A 27 -7.07 17.83 3.11
C TYR A 27 -8.10 18.33 4.14
N LYS A 28 -8.33 19.63 4.22
CA LYS A 28 -9.36 20.21 5.09
C LYS A 28 -10.76 19.70 4.76
N VAL A 29 -11.08 19.66 3.47
CA VAL A 29 -12.38 19.17 3.00
C VAL A 29 -12.53 17.66 3.28
N LYS A 30 -11.49 16.88 3.01
CA LYS A 30 -11.54 15.42 3.25
C LYS A 30 -11.63 15.10 4.73
N HIS A 31 -10.91 15.81 5.59
CA HIS A 31 -11.07 15.65 7.03
C HIS A 31 -12.51 15.99 7.49
N ALA A 32 -13.06 17.10 7.04
CA ALA A 32 -14.45 17.49 7.32
C ALA A 32 -15.49 16.47 6.80
N GLN A 33 -15.14 15.66 5.80
CA GLN A 33 -15.94 14.56 5.27
C GLN A 33 -15.74 13.24 6.03
N GLY A 34 -14.92 13.22 7.08
CA GLY A 34 -14.70 12.07 7.94
C GLY A 34 -13.53 11.18 7.52
N VAL A 35 -12.56 11.69 6.76
CA VAL A 35 -11.31 10.96 6.47
C VAL A 35 -10.25 11.29 7.53
N ASP A 36 -9.76 10.27 8.23
CA ASP A 36 -8.82 10.43 9.34
C ASP A 36 -7.37 10.43 8.87
N ILE A 37 -7.01 9.47 8.01
CA ILE A 37 -5.64 9.21 7.59
C ILE A 37 -5.50 9.46 6.09
N THR A 38 -4.41 10.11 5.67
CA THR A 38 -4.05 10.21 4.26
C THR A 38 -2.72 9.52 4.00
N ARG A 39 -2.73 8.50 3.14
CA ARG A 39 -1.54 7.79 2.66
C ARG A 39 -0.95 8.53 1.48
N ILE A 40 0.14 9.24 1.74
CA ILE A 40 0.79 10.12 0.76
C ILE A 40 1.96 9.38 0.12
N PHE A 41 1.95 9.22 -1.20
CA PHE A 41 3.02 8.53 -1.92
C PHE A 41 3.57 9.32 -3.11
N CYS A 42 4.80 9.02 -3.48
CA CYS A 42 5.38 9.36 -4.77
C CYS A 42 6.03 8.08 -5.33
N GLY A 43 5.61 7.65 -6.52
CA GLY A 43 6.13 6.40 -7.13
C GLY A 43 7.65 6.39 -7.33
N LEU A 44 8.28 7.57 -7.36
CA LEU A 44 9.73 7.74 -7.47
C LEU A 44 10.42 7.95 -6.10
N ASN A 45 9.69 7.89 -4.99
CA ASN A 45 10.19 8.18 -3.63
C ASN A 45 10.83 9.57 -3.51
N GLU A 46 10.37 10.55 -4.31
CA GLU A 46 10.87 11.91 -4.28
C GLU A 46 10.25 12.67 -3.09
N VAL A 47 11.03 12.88 -2.06
CA VAL A 47 10.57 13.50 -0.80
C VAL A 47 10.03 14.92 -0.99
N ARG A 48 10.55 15.68 -1.95
CA ARG A 48 10.06 17.04 -2.27
C ARG A 48 8.61 17.06 -2.74
N ASN A 49 8.12 15.95 -3.28
CA ASN A 49 6.71 15.78 -3.67
C ASN A 49 5.82 15.38 -2.49
N ILE A 50 6.38 14.76 -1.45
CA ILE A 50 5.63 14.21 -0.30
C ILE A 50 5.58 15.22 0.86
N ILE A 51 6.71 15.81 1.23
CA ILE A 51 6.86 16.70 2.39
C ILE A 51 5.83 17.84 2.44
N PRO A 52 5.57 18.60 1.35
CA PRO A 52 4.55 19.64 1.38
C PRO A 52 3.16 19.08 1.72
N SER A 53 2.82 17.91 1.21
CA SER A 53 1.53 17.25 1.46
C SER A 53 1.39 16.75 2.89
N ILE A 54 2.47 16.27 3.53
CA ILE A 54 2.49 15.97 4.98
C ILE A 54 2.09 17.20 5.77
N LYS A 55 2.71 18.35 5.50
CA LYS A 55 2.42 19.61 6.21
C LYS A 55 0.97 20.06 6.00
N TYR A 56 0.47 19.97 4.77
CA TYR A 56 -0.92 20.35 4.46
C TYR A 56 -1.94 19.40 5.11
N ALA A 57 -1.63 18.10 5.21
CA ALA A 57 -2.47 17.14 5.91
C ALA A 57 -2.57 17.47 7.41
N ILE A 58 -1.44 17.75 8.06
CA ILE A 58 -1.40 18.19 9.47
C ILE A 58 -2.21 19.47 9.66
N GLU A 59 -2.00 20.49 8.84
CA GLU A 59 -2.78 21.73 8.86
C GLU A 59 -4.29 21.49 8.65
N GLY A 60 -4.63 20.46 7.88
CA GLY A 60 -6.00 20.06 7.60
C GLY A 60 -6.66 19.23 8.70
N GLY A 61 -5.90 18.81 9.73
CA GLY A 61 -6.36 17.97 10.83
C GLY A 61 -6.29 16.47 10.56
N MET A 62 -5.68 16.04 9.46
CA MET A 62 -5.52 14.62 9.09
C MET A 62 -4.20 14.06 9.63
N ILE A 63 -4.15 12.76 9.82
CA ILE A 63 -2.92 12.02 10.11
C ILE A 63 -2.21 11.72 8.78
N PRO A 64 -1.00 12.25 8.51
CA PRO A 64 -0.25 11.91 7.33
C PRO A 64 0.49 10.58 7.51
N GLN A 65 0.17 9.60 6.70
CA GLN A 65 0.95 8.38 6.56
C GLN A 65 1.85 8.53 5.32
N ALA A 66 3.15 8.67 5.53
CA ALA A 66 4.10 8.80 4.43
C ALA A 66 4.53 7.44 3.89
N THR A 67 4.76 7.37 2.59
CA THR A 67 4.89 6.07 1.90
C THR A 67 6.26 5.90 1.25
N LEU A 68 6.86 4.74 1.48
CA LEU A 68 8.01 4.22 0.75
C LEU A 68 7.51 3.26 -0.33
N CYS A 69 7.60 3.65 -1.60
CA CYS A 69 7.25 2.78 -2.72
C CYS A 69 8.36 1.75 -2.93
N ILE A 70 8.07 0.51 -2.61
CA ILE A 70 9.04 -0.58 -2.65
C ILE A 70 9.29 -1.05 -4.08
N THR A 71 10.56 -1.13 -4.44
CA THR A 71 11.04 -1.79 -5.66
C THR A 71 12.34 -2.52 -5.38
N HIS A 72 12.87 -3.22 -6.37
CA HIS A 72 14.09 -4.00 -6.26
C HIS A 72 15.10 -3.60 -7.33
N SER A 73 16.21 -3.02 -6.90
CA SER A 73 17.36 -2.69 -7.75
C SER A 73 18.63 -2.51 -6.89
N PRO A 74 19.81 -2.41 -7.48
CA PRO A 74 21.05 -2.14 -6.72
C PRO A 74 21.03 -0.84 -5.91
N VAL A 75 20.20 0.14 -6.26
CA VAL A 75 20.08 1.44 -5.57
C VAL A 75 19.10 1.37 -4.40
N HIS A 76 18.05 0.54 -4.50
CA HIS A 76 16.98 0.46 -3.51
C HIS A 76 17.36 -0.46 -2.34
N THR A 77 18.33 0.01 -1.54
CA THR A 77 18.85 -0.69 -0.35
C THR A 77 18.05 -0.35 0.90
N VAL A 78 18.33 -1.03 2.01
CA VAL A 78 17.75 -0.70 3.31
C VAL A 78 18.12 0.74 3.70
N GLU A 79 19.37 1.13 3.55
CA GLU A 79 19.88 2.46 3.86
C GLU A 79 19.15 3.54 3.04
N TYR A 80 19.01 3.32 1.73
CA TYR A 80 18.27 4.24 0.85
C TYR A 80 16.85 4.51 1.37
N TYR A 81 16.12 3.46 1.73
CA TYR A 81 14.75 3.61 2.22
C TYR A 81 14.70 4.20 3.63
N THR A 82 15.66 3.86 4.50
CA THR A 82 15.71 4.40 5.86
C THR A 82 16.01 5.90 5.84
N ASP A 83 16.92 6.37 4.99
CA ASP A 83 17.21 7.80 4.81
C ASP A 83 16.01 8.59 4.27
N ILE A 84 15.16 7.97 3.46
CA ILE A 84 13.90 8.58 3.02
C ILE A 84 12.92 8.63 4.20
N ALA A 85 12.78 7.52 4.95
CA ALA A 85 11.90 7.47 6.12
C ALA A 85 12.26 8.56 7.14
N ASP A 86 13.56 8.73 7.46
CA ASP A 86 14.03 9.77 8.38
C ASP A 86 13.53 11.16 7.96
N LYS A 87 13.69 11.53 6.68
CA LYS A 87 13.23 12.83 6.14
C LYS A 87 11.71 13.01 6.22
N LEU A 88 10.94 11.94 6.02
CA LEU A 88 9.48 11.99 6.07
C LEU A 88 8.98 12.08 7.51
N ILE A 89 9.63 11.40 8.44
CA ILE A 89 9.34 11.47 9.88
C ILE A 89 9.71 12.86 10.43
N GLU A 90 10.88 13.39 10.08
CA GLU A 90 11.30 14.76 10.42
C GLU A 90 10.33 15.81 9.88
N ALA A 91 9.67 15.55 8.75
CA ALA A 91 8.64 16.43 8.18
C ALA A 91 7.31 16.37 8.96
N GLY A 92 7.15 15.44 9.91
CA GLY A 92 6.02 15.29 10.80
C GLY A 92 5.09 14.11 10.50
N ALA A 93 5.51 13.13 9.70
CA ALA A 93 4.72 11.92 9.47
C ALA A 93 4.85 10.98 10.68
N PRO A 94 3.76 10.69 11.43
CA PRO A 94 3.79 9.75 12.55
C PRO A 94 3.73 8.28 12.09
N GLU A 95 3.42 8.06 10.82
CA GLU A 95 3.23 6.75 10.23
C GLU A 95 3.99 6.59 8.93
N ILE A 96 4.62 5.43 8.73
CA ILE A 96 5.31 5.04 7.50
C ILE A 96 4.63 3.81 6.89
N CYS A 97 4.28 3.89 5.62
CA CYS A 97 3.78 2.76 4.86
C CYS A 97 4.89 2.17 3.98
N LEU A 98 5.21 0.91 4.20
CA LEU A 98 6.03 0.11 3.27
C LEU A 98 5.10 -0.39 2.16
N LYS A 99 5.07 0.30 1.02
CA LYS A 99 4.12 0.03 -0.06
C LYS A 99 4.73 -0.82 -1.16
N ASP A 100 4.47 -2.11 -1.10
CA ASP A 100 4.86 -3.10 -2.11
C ASP A 100 3.70 -3.45 -3.03
N MET A 101 3.30 -2.49 -3.86
CA MET A 101 2.15 -2.60 -4.74
C MET A 101 2.36 -3.63 -5.88
N ALA A 102 3.60 -3.93 -6.27
CA ALA A 102 3.90 -4.99 -7.22
C ALA A 102 4.10 -6.36 -6.56
N GLY A 103 4.22 -6.43 -5.23
CA GLY A 103 4.53 -7.64 -4.49
C GLY A 103 5.97 -8.15 -4.72
N ILE A 104 6.87 -7.27 -5.15
CA ILE A 104 8.26 -7.63 -5.54
C ILE A 104 9.30 -7.41 -4.45
N GLY A 105 8.91 -6.82 -3.34
CA GLY A 105 9.76 -6.68 -2.17
C GLY A 105 10.25 -8.05 -1.69
N ARG A 106 11.55 -8.17 -1.46
CA ARG A 106 12.12 -9.40 -0.93
C ARG A 106 11.83 -9.49 0.56
N PRO A 107 11.23 -10.58 1.05
CA PRO A 107 10.81 -10.70 2.46
C PRO A 107 11.91 -10.30 3.45
N GLY A 108 13.10 -10.89 3.37
CA GLY A 108 14.19 -10.57 4.26
C GLY A 108 14.70 -9.11 4.14
N MET A 109 14.58 -8.46 2.97
CA MET A 109 14.88 -7.03 2.82
C MET A 109 13.83 -6.18 3.54
N LEU A 110 12.56 -6.52 3.39
CA LEU A 110 11.45 -5.83 4.06
C LEU A 110 11.55 -5.94 5.58
N GLY A 111 11.87 -7.13 6.12
CA GLY A 111 12.12 -7.32 7.54
C GLY A 111 13.26 -6.44 8.05
N ARG A 112 14.42 -6.45 7.37
CA ARG A 112 15.56 -5.58 7.75
C ARG A 112 15.22 -4.10 7.67
N LEU A 113 14.44 -3.68 6.67
CA LEU A 113 13.99 -2.29 6.53
C LEU A 113 13.07 -1.89 7.68
N THR A 114 12.08 -2.74 8.01
CA THR A 114 11.19 -2.53 9.15
C THR A 114 11.98 -2.36 10.44
N LYS A 115 12.91 -3.28 10.69
CA LYS A 115 13.78 -3.20 11.86
C LYS A 115 14.63 -1.93 11.87
N ALA A 116 15.25 -1.56 10.76
CA ALA A 116 16.11 -0.38 10.68
C ALA A 116 15.34 0.93 10.96
N ILE A 117 14.09 1.03 10.50
CA ILE A 117 13.24 2.19 10.81
C ILE A 117 12.84 2.17 12.29
N LYS A 118 12.42 1.03 12.84
CA LYS A 118 12.04 0.90 14.26
C LYS A 118 13.21 1.15 15.22
N ASP A 119 14.41 0.74 14.87
CA ASP A 119 15.60 0.99 15.69
C ASP A 119 15.93 2.49 15.79
N ARG A 120 15.64 3.28 14.75
CA ARG A 120 15.83 4.76 14.73
C ARG A 120 14.64 5.52 15.29
N HIS A 121 13.43 5.02 15.05
CA HIS A 121 12.16 5.68 15.37
C HIS A 121 11.18 4.66 15.98
N PRO A 122 11.40 4.24 17.23
CA PRO A 122 10.59 3.18 17.87
C PRO A 122 9.11 3.54 18.03
N GLU A 123 8.78 4.84 18.08
CA GLU A 123 7.41 5.35 18.22
C GLU A 123 6.63 5.41 16.90
N VAL A 124 7.31 5.36 15.75
CA VAL A 124 6.66 5.46 14.44
C VAL A 124 5.86 4.20 14.14
N ILE A 125 4.61 4.39 13.72
CA ILE A 125 3.75 3.30 13.26
C ILE A 125 4.20 2.85 11.87
N ILE A 126 4.49 1.57 11.71
CA ILE A 126 4.83 0.98 10.42
C ILE A 126 3.66 0.14 9.92
N GLN A 127 3.13 0.51 8.75
CA GLN A 127 2.11 -0.26 8.05
C GLN A 127 2.70 -0.92 6.80
N TYR A 128 2.45 -2.21 6.63
CA TYR A 128 2.85 -2.92 5.41
C TYR A 128 1.67 -3.11 4.47
N HIS A 129 1.86 -2.67 3.23
CA HIS A 129 0.91 -2.77 2.12
C HIS A 129 1.55 -3.61 1.01
N GLY A 130 1.28 -4.91 1.00
CA GLY A 130 1.89 -5.84 0.06
C GLY A 130 0.87 -6.59 -0.79
N HIS A 131 1.10 -6.62 -2.12
CA HIS A 131 0.26 -7.37 -3.05
C HIS A 131 0.77 -8.78 -3.27
N SER A 132 -0.13 -9.69 -3.67
CA SER A 132 0.15 -11.13 -3.78
C SER A 132 0.73 -11.56 -5.13
N GLY A 133 0.75 -10.68 -6.13
CA GLY A 133 1.04 -10.99 -7.53
C GLY A 133 2.15 -12.03 -7.80
N PRO A 134 3.38 -11.86 -7.29
CA PRO A 134 4.45 -12.84 -7.47
C PRO A 134 4.51 -13.96 -6.43
N GLY A 135 3.61 -13.95 -5.42
CA GLY A 135 3.51 -15.02 -4.43
C GLY A 135 4.35 -14.84 -3.16
N LEU A 136 4.97 -13.68 -2.93
CA LEU A 136 5.83 -13.44 -1.77
C LEU A 136 5.11 -12.82 -0.56
N SER A 137 3.87 -12.36 -0.72
CA SER A 137 3.18 -11.52 0.27
C SER A 137 3.07 -12.13 1.67
N MET A 138 2.76 -13.41 1.79
CA MET A 138 2.64 -14.08 3.11
C MET A 138 3.99 -14.14 3.83
N ALA A 139 5.07 -14.46 3.11
CA ALA A 139 6.42 -14.44 3.67
C ALA A 139 6.85 -13.03 4.07
N SER A 140 6.50 -12.03 3.24
CA SER A 140 6.79 -10.62 3.54
C SER A 140 6.04 -10.14 4.78
N ILE A 141 4.78 -10.54 4.96
CA ILE A 141 4.00 -10.21 6.17
C ILE A 141 4.68 -10.78 7.42
N LEU A 142 5.10 -12.05 7.40
CA LEU A 142 5.81 -12.64 8.53
C LEU A 142 7.07 -11.86 8.87
N GLU A 143 7.91 -11.58 7.88
CA GLU A 143 9.17 -10.86 8.07
C GLU A 143 8.97 -9.45 8.64
N VAL A 144 8.00 -8.69 8.14
CA VAL A 144 7.75 -7.35 8.68
C VAL A 144 7.16 -7.39 10.08
N CYS A 145 6.26 -8.34 10.39
CA CYS A 145 5.70 -8.51 11.73
C CYS A 145 6.78 -8.91 12.74
N GLU A 146 7.65 -9.86 12.40
CA GLU A 146 8.76 -10.28 13.26
C GLU A 146 9.76 -9.14 13.55
N ASN A 147 9.78 -8.11 12.70
CA ASN A 147 10.66 -6.95 12.83
C ASN A 147 9.95 -5.66 13.27
N GLY A 148 8.70 -5.74 13.74
CA GLY A 148 8.02 -4.65 14.44
C GLY A 148 7.03 -3.84 13.62
N ALA A 149 6.50 -4.37 12.50
CA ALA A 149 5.38 -3.73 11.83
C ALA A 149 4.12 -3.78 12.71
N ASP A 150 3.39 -2.67 12.77
CA ASP A 150 2.23 -2.49 13.63
C ASP A 150 0.92 -2.83 12.91
N ILE A 151 0.84 -2.59 11.61
CA ILE A 151 -0.38 -2.72 10.81
C ILE A 151 -0.09 -3.46 9.50
N ILE A 152 -0.99 -4.37 9.13
CA ILE A 152 -0.92 -5.12 7.87
C ILE A 152 -2.17 -4.87 7.04
N ASP A 153 -1.99 -4.45 5.79
CA ASP A 153 -3.09 -4.34 4.84
C ASP A 153 -3.50 -5.73 4.34
N VAL A 154 -4.79 -5.99 4.37
CA VAL A 154 -5.40 -7.24 3.93
C VAL A 154 -6.62 -6.96 3.06
N ALA A 155 -7.10 -7.98 2.35
CA ALA A 155 -8.35 -7.93 1.61
C ALA A 155 -9.31 -8.99 2.12
N MET A 156 -10.51 -9.05 1.55
CA MET A 156 -11.49 -10.09 1.86
C MET A 156 -11.99 -10.75 0.57
N GLU A 157 -12.39 -12.02 0.66
CA GLU A 157 -13.07 -12.70 -0.43
C GLU A 157 -14.38 -11.97 -0.82
N PRO A 158 -14.73 -11.98 -2.12
CA PRO A 158 -14.04 -12.62 -3.24
C PRO A 158 -12.97 -11.75 -3.91
N MET A 159 -12.60 -10.60 -3.30
CA MET A 159 -11.67 -9.62 -3.88
C MET A 159 -10.22 -9.78 -3.42
N SER A 160 -9.90 -10.77 -2.57
CA SER A 160 -8.54 -11.07 -2.11
C SER A 160 -7.71 -11.86 -3.13
N TRP A 161 -6.39 -11.93 -2.91
CA TRP A 161 -5.39 -12.65 -3.70
C TRP A 161 -5.14 -12.08 -5.11
N GLY A 162 -4.46 -12.84 -5.95
CA GLY A 162 -4.07 -12.40 -7.28
C GLY A 162 -3.19 -11.14 -7.23
N LYS A 163 -3.61 -10.08 -7.91
CA LYS A 163 -2.90 -8.78 -7.92
C LYS A 163 -3.26 -7.86 -6.74
N VAL A 164 -3.98 -8.36 -5.75
CA VAL A 164 -4.40 -7.61 -4.55
C VAL A 164 -3.72 -8.19 -3.31
N HIS A 165 -4.22 -7.83 -2.13
CA HIS A 165 -3.69 -8.32 -0.85
C HIS A 165 -4.11 -9.76 -0.57
N PRO A 166 -3.38 -10.46 0.32
CA PRO A 166 -3.82 -11.71 0.90
C PRO A 166 -5.16 -11.55 1.64
N ASP A 167 -5.86 -12.67 1.78
CA ASP A 167 -7.11 -12.69 2.53
C ASP A 167 -6.88 -12.53 4.03
N VAL A 168 -7.74 -11.74 4.67
CA VAL A 168 -7.67 -11.45 6.11
C VAL A 168 -7.75 -12.71 6.97
N ILE A 169 -8.53 -13.73 6.57
CA ILE A 169 -8.65 -14.99 7.33
C ILE A 169 -7.33 -15.74 7.32
N SER A 170 -6.66 -15.82 6.16
CA SER A 170 -5.38 -16.50 6.03
C SER A 170 -4.27 -15.79 6.80
N VAL A 171 -4.24 -14.46 6.73
CA VAL A 171 -3.27 -13.65 7.48
C VAL A 171 -3.51 -13.79 8.99
N GLN A 172 -4.76 -13.68 9.45
CA GLN A 172 -5.10 -13.88 10.86
C GLN A 172 -4.67 -15.27 11.37
N ALA A 173 -4.99 -16.33 10.62
CA ALA A 173 -4.64 -17.70 11.00
C ALA A 173 -3.11 -17.87 11.12
N MET A 174 -2.36 -17.35 10.17
CA MET A 174 -0.89 -17.39 10.16
C MET A 174 -0.29 -16.64 11.35
N LEU A 175 -0.77 -15.43 11.63
CA LEU A 175 -0.24 -14.61 12.73
C LEU A 175 -0.60 -15.18 14.10
N LYS A 176 -1.81 -15.75 14.27
CA LYS A 176 -2.20 -16.48 15.49
C LYS A 176 -1.34 -17.70 15.74
N ASP A 177 -1.06 -18.49 14.71
CA ASP A 177 -0.17 -19.66 14.80
C ASP A 177 1.25 -19.26 15.25
N LYS A 178 1.70 -18.09 14.87
CA LYS A 178 2.97 -17.48 15.32
C LYS A 178 2.90 -16.85 16.73
N GLY A 179 1.74 -16.85 17.36
CA GLY A 179 1.56 -16.31 18.72
C GLY A 179 1.27 -14.82 18.82
N TYR A 180 0.96 -14.16 17.70
CA TYR A 180 0.54 -12.75 17.74
C TYR A 180 -0.90 -12.62 18.25
N ASP A 181 -1.15 -11.61 19.07
CA ASP A 181 -2.48 -11.17 19.43
C ASP A 181 -3.05 -10.31 18.29
N VAL A 182 -4.01 -10.87 17.56
CA VAL A 182 -4.64 -10.20 16.41
C VAL A 182 -6.16 -10.14 16.63
N PRO A 183 -6.82 -9.06 16.16
CA PRO A 183 -8.27 -8.90 16.33
C PRO A 183 -9.08 -10.09 15.81
N GLU A 184 -10.15 -10.43 16.54
CA GLU A 184 -11.09 -11.47 16.10
C GLU A 184 -11.95 -10.98 14.95
N ILE A 185 -12.12 -11.85 13.94
CA ILE A 185 -12.99 -11.59 12.80
C ILE A 185 -14.42 -12.01 13.17
N ASN A 186 -15.38 -11.10 13.05
CA ASN A 186 -16.78 -11.46 13.11
C ASN A 186 -17.17 -12.24 11.85
N MET A 187 -17.09 -13.59 11.91
CA MET A 187 -17.34 -14.44 10.75
C MET A 187 -18.75 -14.32 10.17
N LYS A 188 -19.77 -14.01 11.00
CA LYS A 188 -21.12 -13.78 10.50
C LYS A 188 -21.19 -12.52 9.64
N ALA A 189 -20.53 -11.43 10.07
CA ALA A 189 -20.45 -10.19 9.32
C ALA A 189 -19.58 -10.38 8.05
N TYR A 190 -18.46 -11.10 8.16
CA TYR A 190 -17.59 -11.42 7.03
C TYR A 190 -18.35 -12.18 5.95
N MET A 191 -19.06 -13.26 6.29
CA MET A 191 -19.83 -14.07 5.32
C MET A 191 -20.95 -13.28 4.66
N LYS A 192 -21.62 -12.38 5.41
CA LYS A 192 -22.62 -11.49 4.83
C LYS A 192 -21.99 -10.50 3.83
N ALA A 193 -20.89 -9.85 4.21
CA ALA A 193 -20.19 -8.91 3.33
C ALA A 193 -19.66 -9.62 2.07
N ARG A 194 -19.10 -10.84 2.22
CA ARG A 194 -18.64 -11.67 1.11
C ARG A 194 -19.78 -11.99 0.14
N ALA A 195 -20.93 -12.41 0.65
CA ALA A 195 -22.09 -12.72 -0.18
C ALA A 195 -22.60 -11.51 -0.95
N MET A 196 -22.75 -10.36 -0.28
CA MET A 196 -23.19 -9.10 -0.93
C MET A 196 -22.18 -8.63 -1.99
N THR A 197 -20.87 -8.80 -1.73
CA THR A 197 -19.83 -8.45 -2.71
C THR A 197 -19.89 -9.38 -3.93
N GLN A 198 -20.12 -10.69 -3.72
CA GLN A 198 -20.26 -11.65 -4.81
C GLN A 198 -21.49 -11.33 -5.67
N GLU A 199 -22.62 -11.05 -5.05
CA GLU A 199 -23.87 -10.62 -5.76
C GLU A 199 -23.61 -9.39 -6.64
N PHE A 200 -22.93 -8.37 -6.09
CA PHE A 200 -22.56 -7.18 -6.86
C PHE A 200 -21.60 -7.48 -8.03
N ILE A 201 -20.67 -8.42 -7.85
CA ILE A 201 -19.79 -8.88 -8.93
C ILE A 201 -20.61 -9.59 -10.02
N ASP A 202 -21.52 -10.49 -9.62
CA ASP A 202 -22.31 -11.27 -10.56
C ASP A 202 -23.28 -10.38 -11.36
N ASP A 203 -23.90 -9.40 -10.71
CA ASP A 203 -24.90 -8.52 -11.33
C ASP A 203 -24.28 -7.39 -12.16
N PHE A 204 -23.12 -6.87 -11.77
CA PHE A 204 -22.60 -5.65 -12.36
C PHE A 204 -21.08 -5.62 -12.56
N LEU A 205 -20.31 -5.76 -11.48
CA LEU A 205 -18.88 -5.48 -11.53
C LEU A 205 -18.09 -6.48 -12.40
N GLY A 206 -18.59 -7.71 -12.51
CA GLY A 206 -17.97 -8.77 -13.32
C GLY A 206 -17.77 -8.41 -14.78
N TYR A 207 -18.66 -7.57 -15.35
CA TYR A 207 -18.53 -7.08 -16.73
C TYR A 207 -17.30 -6.19 -16.96
N PHE A 208 -16.79 -5.56 -15.89
CA PHE A 208 -15.67 -4.63 -15.93
C PHE A 208 -14.39 -5.21 -15.33
N MET A 209 -14.44 -6.41 -14.74
CA MET A 209 -13.29 -7.06 -14.15
C MET A 209 -12.47 -7.82 -15.20
N ASP A 210 -11.21 -7.42 -15.36
CA ASP A 210 -10.26 -8.19 -16.13
C ASP A 210 -9.88 -9.48 -15.35
N SER A 211 -10.10 -10.65 -15.97
CA SER A 211 -9.77 -11.95 -15.36
C SER A 211 -8.29 -12.09 -14.99
N THR A 212 -7.40 -11.33 -15.65
CA THR A 212 -5.97 -11.29 -15.32
C THR A 212 -5.68 -10.73 -13.92
N ASN A 213 -6.63 -10.03 -13.29
CA ASN A 213 -6.48 -9.53 -11.93
C ASN A 213 -6.40 -10.65 -10.88
N LYS A 214 -6.94 -11.83 -11.18
CA LYS A 214 -6.84 -13.02 -10.34
C LYS A 214 -5.57 -13.84 -10.61
N GLN A 215 -4.82 -13.52 -11.66
CA GLN A 215 -3.61 -14.27 -12.03
C GLN A 215 -2.41 -13.77 -11.22
N MET A 216 -1.59 -14.72 -10.80
CA MET A 216 -0.29 -14.49 -10.18
C MET A 216 0.81 -14.72 -11.23
N SER A 217 1.87 -13.92 -11.16
CA SER A 217 3.02 -14.08 -12.05
C SER A 217 4.33 -13.79 -11.35
N SER A 218 5.18 -14.80 -11.26
CA SER A 218 6.54 -14.66 -10.75
C SER A 218 7.45 -13.81 -11.66
N LEU A 219 7.05 -13.57 -12.91
CA LEU A 219 7.80 -12.70 -13.82
C LEU A 219 7.89 -11.25 -13.33
N LEU A 220 6.93 -10.80 -12.53
CA LEU A 220 6.99 -9.48 -11.88
C LEU A 220 8.27 -9.28 -11.07
N LEU A 221 8.87 -10.35 -10.53
CA LEU A 221 10.14 -10.29 -9.80
C LEU A 221 11.33 -9.86 -10.66
N LYS A 222 11.19 -9.85 -11.97
CA LYS A 222 12.22 -9.45 -12.93
C LYS A 222 12.04 -8.02 -13.47
N CYS A 223 10.89 -7.39 -13.20
CA CYS A 223 10.57 -6.07 -13.78
C CYS A 223 11.27 -4.90 -13.08
N GLY A 224 11.44 -4.94 -11.77
CA GLY A 224 12.08 -3.86 -11.01
C GLY A 224 11.36 -2.50 -11.02
N LEU A 225 10.10 -2.45 -11.47
CA LEU A 225 9.29 -1.22 -11.50
C LEU A 225 8.28 -1.21 -10.36
N PRO A 226 8.01 -0.03 -9.75
CA PRO A 226 6.92 0.12 -8.80
C PRO A 226 5.57 -0.24 -9.44
N GLY A 227 4.68 -0.92 -8.69
CA GLY A 227 3.46 -1.52 -9.21
C GLY A 227 2.50 -0.54 -9.90
N GLY A 228 2.37 0.70 -9.42
CA GLY A 228 1.53 1.72 -10.04
C GLY A 228 2.01 2.14 -11.43
N MET A 229 3.33 2.26 -11.60
CA MET A 229 3.94 2.54 -12.92
C MET A 229 3.74 1.38 -13.86
N MET A 230 3.86 0.14 -13.36
CA MET A 230 3.65 -1.07 -14.16
C MET A 230 2.21 -1.16 -14.67
N GLY A 231 1.21 -0.92 -13.82
CA GLY A 231 -0.20 -0.93 -14.21
C GLY A 231 -0.54 0.10 -15.27
N SER A 232 -0.07 1.35 -15.13
CA SER A 232 -0.28 2.41 -16.10
C SER A 232 0.39 2.08 -17.44
N MET A 233 1.65 1.65 -17.43
CA MET A 233 2.38 1.28 -18.64
C MET A 233 1.72 0.11 -19.37
N MET A 234 1.25 -0.90 -18.66
CA MET A 234 0.53 -2.03 -19.27
C MET A 234 -0.80 -1.60 -19.89
N ALA A 235 -1.52 -0.65 -19.27
CA ALA A 235 -2.75 -0.11 -19.84
C ALA A 235 -2.48 0.67 -21.13
N ASP A 236 -1.44 1.51 -21.13
CA ASP A 236 -1.05 2.29 -22.30
C ASP A 236 -0.58 1.38 -23.46
N LEU A 237 0.22 0.35 -23.16
CA LEU A 237 0.68 -0.62 -24.15
C LEU A 237 -0.47 -1.45 -24.75
N LYS A 238 -1.46 -1.84 -23.95
CA LYS A 238 -2.69 -2.47 -24.44
C LYS A 238 -3.45 -1.55 -25.38
N GLY A 239 -3.56 -0.27 -25.07
CA GLY A 239 -4.22 0.73 -25.90
C GLY A 239 -3.62 0.90 -27.29
N VAL A 240 -2.34 0.64 -27.45
CA VAL A 240 -1.62 0.71 -28.76
C VAL A 240 -1.29 -0.67 -29.34
N HIS A 241 -1.90 -1.73 -28.81
CA HIS A 241 -1.67 -3.13 -29.23
C HIS A 241 -0.21 -3.62 -29.14
N ALA A 242 0.65 -2.89 -28.44
CA ALA A 242 2.07 -3.21 -28.33
C ALA A 242 2.41 -4.17 -27.19
N GLY A 243 1.50 -4.37 -26.23
CA GLY A 243 1.74 -5.15 -25.01
C GLY A 243 1.23 -6.58 -25.04
N ILE A 244 0.84 -7.12 -26.19
CA ILE A 244 0.18 -8.44 -26.29
C ILE A 244 1.15 -9.61 -26.04
N ASN A 245 2.45 -9.38 -26.16
CA ASN A 245 3.49 -10.41 -26.09
C ASN A 245 4.46 -10.25 -24.88
N MET A 246 4.08 -9.50 -23.85
CA MET A 246 4.87 -9.41 -22.62
C MET A 246 4.36 -10.31 -21.51
#